data_82f378d0b79542597addba26c28cafbd
#
_entry.id   82f378d0b79542597addba26c28cafbd
#
_cell.length_a   1.000
_cell.length_b   1.000
_cell.length_c   1.000
_cell.angle_alpha   90.00
_cell.angle_beta   90.00
_cell.angle_gamma   90.00
#
_symmetry.space_group_name_H-M   'P 1'
#
loop_
_entity.id
_entity.type
_entity.pdbx_description
1 polymer ?
#
loop_
_entity_poly.entity_id
_entity_poly.type
_entity_poly.pdbx_seq_one_letter_code
_entity_poly.pdbx_strand_id
1 'polypeptide(L)'
;MNLKNNLILIDSTISYNDIKNFEKDSDFITFDYESHVMLKKNNIEHKISDSFIKKHEFDIIQEKLYKFSNWYDDEKISKELKYKYVNLGSLFYIELWMFLIPIVKKFFEIIKISSNLDTKNIFASQIVCQMGRCLQFEFQNISDAQHDMNYFYDNFKFDSNFFSLKLSSKNFNKLKNLSEKFFHPFTESSKKTPNNAVLLIEFNTVKTEVLLQEFRKNNIDVISYCRRRPAIWNSKSLQVIRKTKCIVPSYSDLINDKILENVSKESQSKLRSIMILFENDNIFSKIFEINGVTFWEFLKPYLFELFKKRLEQSILEIELTYQILKKTRPKCVLIQSESGNTEQIALSISKKLKIPVILLQHGFLKSSEGGFKLNKFTKSIMNHSDQFMVWGNFMLDNAQKFNMDMKKIFALGAYTHDELFNLAPESEQKNKNLLLLTEGPIWDDVREYNIHELDEYKNSLIHIFQTAKSLKRKLIVKLHPYENDHNEQEIAKKIDSSIVVVKKRNLLSLIQSSDVVILLGTSISTAVLDAIILNKPVIRLPFGEWYGDYGDGSCINIEKNEFKEKLKQIINNKEFRQQIIEDQKRFLNDYLINQGCATQKIVSHIHKIVNSGI
;
A
#
# COMPACT_ATOMS: atom_id res chain seq x y z
N MET A 1 20.32 -10.46 -36.35
CA MET A 1 21.02 -9.28 -35.81
C MET A 1 22.43 -9.71 -35.48
N ASN A 2 23.46 -9.06 -36.02
CA ASN A 2 24.83 -9.26 -35.57
C ASN A 2 24.89 -8.77 -34.12
N LEU A 3 24.86 -9.69 -33.17
CA LEU A 3 25.06 -9.37 -31.74
C LEU A 3 26.48 -8.85 -31.57
N LYS A 4 26.62 -7.72 -30.91
CA LYS A 4 27.91 -7.20 -30.50
C LYS A 4 28.59 -8.19 -29.58
N ASN A 5 29.91 -8.12 -29.41
CA ASN A 5 30.67 -9.08 -28.61
C ASN A 5 30.33 -9.04 -27.11
N ASN A 6 29.77 -7.93 -26.63
CA ASN A 6 29.47 -7.69 -25.22
C ASN A 6 27.98 -7.37 -25.02
N LEU A 7 27.44 -7.82 -23.89
CA LEU A 7 26.13 -7.44 -23.39
C LEU A 7 26.28 -6.81 -22.01
N ILE A 8 25.70 -5.63 -21.82
CA ILE A 8 25.70 -4.91 -20.55
C ILE A 8 24.28 -4.94 -19.95
N LEU A 9 24.16 -5.57 -18.79
CA LEU A 9 22.92 -5.63 -18.01
C LEU A 9 22.94 -4.52 -16.96
N ILE A 10 22.09 -3.50 -17.13
CA ILE A 10 22.16 -2.25 -16.37
C ILE A 10 20.98 -2.13 -15.40
N ASP A 11 21.27 -1.80 -14.16
CA ASP A 11 20.30 -1.31 -13.19
C ASP A 11 20.76 0.05 -12.61
N SER A 12 19.94 0.63 -11.74
CA SER A 12 20.17 1.96 -11.14
C SER A 12 21.46 2.11 -10.32
N THR A 13 22.15 1.00 -10.04
CA THR A 13 23.46 1.04 -9.35
C THR A 13 24.64 1.31 -10.29
N ILE A 14 24.42 1.20 -11.61
CA ILE A 14 25.43 1.48 -12.64
C ILE A 14 25.29 2.94 -13.11
N SER A 15 26.37 3.68 -13.04
CA SER A 15 26.44 5.06 -13.56
C SER A 15 26.86 5.10 -15.05
N TYR A 16 26.62 6.25 -15.70
CA TYR A 16 27.11 6.45 -17.07
C TYR A 16 28.65 6.30 -17.19
N ASN A 17 29.38 6.73 -16.15
CA ASN A 17 30.84 6.61 -16.17
C ASN A 17 31.34 5.17 -16.20
N ASP A 18 30.60 4.23 -15.63
CA ASP A 18 30.95 2.81 -15.62
C ASP A 18 30.82 2.17 -16.99
N ILE A 19 29.97 2.72 -17.87
CA ILE A 19 29.62 2.12 -19.16
C ILE A 19 30.12 2.87 -20.39
N LYS A 20 30.60 4.10 -20.27
CA LYS A 20 31.01 4.94 -21.40
C LYS A 20 32.05 4.31 -22.34
N ASN A 21 32.92 3.42 -21.80
CA ASN A 21 33.94 2.73 -22.60
C ASN A 21 33.37 1.55 -23.40
N PHE A 22 32.14 1.13 -23.11
CA PHE A 22 31.47 -0.01 -23.75
C PHE A 22 30.51 0.40 -24.87
N GLU A 23 30.23 1.69 -25.08
CA GLU A 23 29.16 2.18 -25.97
C GLU A 23 29.23 1.63 -27.41
N LYS A 24 30.43 1.51 -27.97
CA LYS A 24 30.62 1.14 -29.36
C LYS A 24 30.44 -0.35 -29.63
N ASP A 25 30.84 -1.21 -28.71
CA ASP A 25 30.99 -2.64 -28.95
C ASP A 25 30.02 -3.50 -28.10
N SER A 26 29.01 -2.87 -27.48
CA SER A 26 28.12 -3.56 -26.55
C SER A 26 26.65 -3.29 -26.86
N ASP A 27 25.81 -4.29 -26.63
CA ASP A 27 24.37 -4.16 -26.51
C ASP A 27 23.99 -3.89 -25.04
N PHE A 28 22.93 -3.11 -24.81
CA PHE A 28 22.52 -2.69 -23.48
C PHE A 28 21.09 -3.15 -23.20
N ILE A 29 20.86 -3.68 -21.98
CA ILE A 29 19.54 -4.03 -21.48
C ILE A 29 19.37 -3.42 -20.08
N THR A 30 18.27 -2.70 -19.85
CA THR A 30 17.97 -2.05 -18.58
C THR A 30 16.91 -2.82 -17.79
N PHE A 31 17.09 -2.89 -16.46
CA PHE A 31 16.19 -3.57 -15.51
C PHE A 31 15.26 -2.64 -14.73
N ASP A 32 15.50 -1.34 -14.77
CA ASP A 32 14.72 -0.35 -14.03
C ASP A 32 14.60 0.97 -14.80
N TYR A 33 13.68 1.80 -14.33
CA TYR A 33 13.35 3.04 -15.01
C TYR A 33 14.48 4.08 -14.93
N GLU A 34 15.22 4.12 -13.84
CA GLU A 34 16.32 5.05 -13.62
C GLU A 34 17.44 4.82 -14.66
N SER A 35 17.83 3.56 -14.85
CA SER A 35 18.84 3.19 -15.85
C SER A 35 18.36 3.43 -17.28
N HIS A 36 17.06 3.17 -17.56
CA HIS A 36 16.45 3.49 -18.84
C HIS A 36 16.51 5.00 -19.16
N VAL A 37 16.13 5.84 -18.21
CA VAL A 37 16.21 7.31 -18.37
C VAL A 37 17.66 7.78 -18.54
N MET A 38 18.59 7.19 -17.80
CA MET A 38 20.01 7.51 -17.90
C MET A 38 20.55 7.22 -19.32
N LEU A 39 20.23 6.06 -19.90
CA LEU A 39 20.65 5.71 -21.26
C LEU A 39 19.97 6.59 -22.32
N LYS A 40 18.66 6.84 -22.21
CA LYS A 40 17.94 7.79 -23.10
C LYS A 40 18.57 9.18 -23.08
N LYS A 41 18.91 9.70 -21.91
CA LYS A 41 19.53 11.02 -21.76
C LYS A 41 20.91 11.12 -22.41
N ASN A 42 21.64 10.02 -22.48
CA ASN A 42 22.95 9.94 -23.13
C ASN A 42 22.88 9.44 -24.58
N ASN A 43 21.67 9.32 -25.18
CA ASN A 43 21.42 8.85 -26.54
C ASN A 43 22.00 7.44 -26.82
N ILE A 44 22.01 6.56 -25.82
CA ILE A 44 22.48 5.18 -25.94
C ILE A 44 21.27 4.30 -26.30
N GLU A 45 21.36 3.61 -27.46
CA GLU A 45 20.37 2.62 -27.87
C GLU A 45 20.40 1.41 -26.93
N HIS A 46 19.24 0.99 -26.44
CA HIS A 46 19.11 -0.12 -25.51
C HIS A 46 17.75 -0.79 -25.58
N LYS A 47 17.68 -2.01 -25.06
CA LYS A 47 16.42 -2.73 -24.84
C LYS A 47 16.02 -2.62 -23.37
N ILE A 48 14.73 -2.76 -23.12
CA ILE A 48 14.18 -2.89 -21.75
C ILE A 48 13.95 -4.36 -21.44
N SER A 49 14.25 -4.78 -20.22
CA SER A 49 14.15 -6.17 -19.79
C SER A 49 12.70 -6.71 -19.86
N ASP A 50 11.71 -5.84 -19.67
CA ASP A 50 10.29 -6.18 -19.78
C ASP A 50 9.93 -6.79 -21.14
N SER A 51 10.61 -6.39 -22.22
CA SER A 51 10.35 -6.91 -23.58
C SER A 51 10.67 -8.39 -23.77
N PHE A 52 11.38 -9.01 -22.84
CA PHE A 52 11.68 -10.44 -22.86
C PHE A 52 10.64 -11.29 -22.12
N ILE A 53 9.70 -10.66 -21.41
CA ILE A 53 8.63 -11.34 -20.65
C ILE A 53 7.31 -11.19 -21.39
N LYS A 54 6.64 -12.32 -21.63
CA LYS A 54 5.32 -12.32 -22.27
C LYS A 54 4.24 -11.95 -21.24
N LYS A 55 3.15 -11.39 -21.72
CA LYS A 55 2.03 -10.92 -20.88
C LYS A 55 1.57 -11.93 -19.83
N HIS A 56 1.29 -13.17 -20.21
CA HIS A 56 0.82 -14.21 -19.28
C HIS A 56 1.89 -14.65 -18.26
N GLU A 57 3.17 -14.39 -18.51
CA GLU A 57 4.26 -14.75 -17.60
C GLU A 57 4.30 -13.84 -16.37
N PHE A 58 3.82 -12.61 -16.49
CA PHE A 58 3.67 -11.73 -15.32
C PHE A 58 2.67 -12.27 -14.29
N ASP A 59 1.61 -12.94 -14.73
CA ASP A 59 0.66 -13.61 -13.82
C ASP A 59 1.35 -14.75 -13.08
N ILE A 60 2.22 -15.51 -13.76
CA ILE A 60 3.02 -16.58 -13.15
C ILE A 60 3.99 -15.99 -12.11
N ILE A 61 4.66 -14.89 -12.44
CA ILE A 61 5.56 -14.19 -11.51
C ILE A 61 4.79 -13.71 -10.28
N GLN A 62 3.62 -13.11 -10.48
CA GLN A 62 2.76 -12.62 -9.42
C GLN A 62 2.27 -13.74 -8.49
N GLU A 63 1.87 -14.90 -9.05
CA GLU A 63 1.49 -16.07 -8.24
C GLU A 63 2.64 -16.64 -7.42
N LYS A 64 3.85 -16.67 -7.98
CA LYS A 64 5.05 -17.09 -7.24
C LYS A 64 5.38 -16.10 -6.11
N LEU A 65 5.28 -14.80 -6.37
CA LEU A 65 5.45 -13.78 -5.34
C LEU A 65 4.48 -13.98 -4.17
N TYR A 66 3.23 -14.34 -4.43
CA TYR A 66 2.26 -14.68 -3.38
C TYR A 66 2.74 -15.84 -2.51
N LYS A 67 3.29 -16.88 -3.11
CA LYS A 67 3.82 -18.06 -2.38
C LYS A 67 5.07 -17.67 -1.56
N PHE A 68 6.00 -16.95 -2.16
CA PHE A 68 7.24 -16.53 -1.48
C PHE A 68 6.96 -15.64 -0.28
N SER A 69 6.02 -14.73 -0.37
CA SER A 69 5.70 -13.82 0.73
C SER A 69 5.01 -14.50 1.91
N ASN A 70 4.42 -15.69 1.69
CA ASN A 70 3.83 -16.52 2.74
C ASN A 70 4.73 -17.71 3.15
N TRP A 71 6.03 -17.62 2.92
CA TRP A 71 7.02 -18.65 3.25
C TRP A 71 6.93 -19.18 4.69
N TYR A 72 6.49 -18.35 5.60
CA TYR A 72 6.33 -18.64 7.02
C TYR A 72 5.11 -19.53 7.35
N ASP A 73 4.26 -19.84 6.37
CA ASP A 73 3.10 -20.72 6.54
C ASP A 73 3.48 -22.20 6.48
N ASP A 74 4.71 -22.55 6.03
CA ASP A 74 5.22 -23.92 6.17
C ASP A 74 5.18 -24.36 7.63
N GLU A 75 4.67 -25.56 7.90
CA GLU A 75 4.40 -26.04 9.26
C GLU A 75 5.65 -26.09 10.13
N LYS A 76 6.77 -26.54 9.58
CA LYS A 76 8.05 -26.66 10.30
C LYS A 76 8.62 -25.28 10.60
N ILE A 77 8.59 -24.39 9.61
CA ILE A 77 9.05 -23.00 9.75
C ILE A 77 8.18 -22.24 10.75
N SER A 78 6.85 -22.35 10.61
CA SER A 78 5.89 -21.67 11.47
C SER A 78 6.08 -22.00 12.95
N LYS A 79 6.41 -23.26 13.26
CA LYS A 79 6.67 -23.70 14.64
C LYS A 79 7.88 -22.98 15.25
N GLU A 80 8.98 -22.88 14.50
CA GLU A 80 10.21 -22.20 14.97
C GLU A 80 10.06 -20.68 15.08
N LEU A 81 9.30 -20.08 14.17
CA LEU A 81 9.04 -18.64 14.16
C LEU A 81 8.03 -18.18 15.21
N LYS A 82 7.39 -19.10 15.93
CA LYS A 82 6.35 -18.74 16.88
C LYS A 82 6.93 -18.12 18.16
N TYR A 83 6.44 -16.92 18.50
CA TYR A 83 6.66 -16.30 19.80
C TYR A 83 5.31 -16.02 20.45
N LYS A 84 5.07 -16.56 21.63
CA LYS A 84 3.75 -16.61 22.24
C LYS A 84 2.72 -17.18 21.25
N TYR A 85 1.85 -16.35 20.71
CA TYR A 85 0.77 -16.77 19.80
C TYR A 85 0.97 -16.23 18.38
N VAL A 86 2.05 -15.48 18.15
CA VAL A 86 2.33 -14.74 16.93
C VAL A 86 3.39 -15.45 16.12
N ASN A 87 3.19 -15.58 14.80
CA ASN A 87 4.22 -16.02 13.87
C ASN A 87 5.08 -14.79 13.50
N LEU A 88 6.35 -14.79 13.90
CA LEU A 88 7.26 -13.68 13.67
C LEU A 88 7.51 -13.41 12.19
N GLY A 89 7.47 -14.44 11.34
CA GLY A 89 7.66 -14.29 9.90
C GLY A 89 6.54 -13.49 9.24
N SER A 90 5.30 -13.65 9.72
CA SER A 90 4.15 -12.92 9.18
C SER A 90 4.22 -11.41 9.43
N LEU A 91 4.95 -10.99 10.47
CA LEU A 91 5.06 -9.57 10.83
C LEU A 91 5.86 -8.75 9.80
N PHE A 92 6.72 -9.40 9.03
CA PHE A 92 7.55 -8.75 8.03
C PHE A 92 7.00 -8.86 6.62
N TYR A 93 5.77 -9.34 6.48
CA TYR A 93 5.10 -9.58 5.22
C TYR A 93 5.18 -8.38 4.25
N ILE A 94 4.80 -7.17 4.69
CA ILE A 94 4.81 -5.99 3.82
C ILE A 94 6.24 -5.62 3.37
N GLU A 95 7.20 -5.64 4.30
CA GLU A 95 8.60 -5.30 3.98
C GLU A 95 9.21 -6.32 3.02
N LEU A 96 8.94 -7.60 3.24
CA LEU A 96 9.42 -8.67 2.37
C LEU A 96 8.73 -8.63 1.00
N TRP A 97 7.43 -8.38 0.96
CA TRP A 97 6.69 -8.21 -0.28
C TRP A 97 7.28 -7.13 -1.17
N MET A 98 7.44 -5.92 -0.63
CA MET A 98 8.02 -4.79 -1.36
C MET A 98 9.45 -5.06 -1.82
N PHE A 99 10.21 -5.83 -1.06
CA PHE A 99 11.56 -6.26 -1.43
C PHE A 99 11.57 -7.32 -2.53
N LEU A 100 10.67 -8.31 -2.44
CA LEU A 100 10.66 -9.45 -3.36
C LEU A 100 10.18 -9.10 -4.77
N ILE A 101 9.26 -8.16 -4.93
CA ILE A 101 8.69 -7.85 -6.25
C ILE A 101 9.77 -7.53 -7.29
N PRO A 102 10.62 -6.49 -7.11
CA PRO A 102 11.66 -6.17 -8.09
C PRO A 102 12.73 -7.26 -8.22
N ILE A 103 13.02 -7.98 -7.15
CA ILE A 103 14.02 -9.05 -7.14
C ILE A 103 13.55 -10.24 -7.96
N VAL A 104 12.34 -10.74 -7.71
CA VAL A 104 11.79 -11.90 -8.42
C VAL A 104 11.56 -11.58 -9.88
N LYS A 105 11.06 -10.38 -10.22
CA LYS A 105 10.96 -9.89 -11.59
C LYS A 105 12.33 -9.97 -12.27
N LYS A 106 13.36 -9.38 -11.67
CA LYS A 106 14.73 -9.36 -12.22
C LYS A 106 15.30 -10.78 -12.42
N PHE A 107 15.05 -11.72 -11.52
CA PHE A 107 15.44 -13.13 -11.72
C PHE A 107 14.79 -13.74 -12.97
N PHE A 108 13.48 -13.53 -13.16
CA PHE A 108 12.79 -14.00 -14.36
C PHE A 108 13.35 -13.36 -15.63
N GLU A 109 13.62 -12.07 -15.60
CA GLU A 109 14.21 -11.34 -16.73
C GLU A 109 15.58 -11.88 -17.09
N ILE A 110 16.45 -12.10 -16.10
CA ILE A 110 17.80 -12.67 -16.33
C ILE A 110 17.67 -14.06 -16.97
N ILE A 111 16.79 -14.94 -16.47
CA ILE A 111 16.57 -16.27 -17.06
C ILE A 111 16.16 -16.15 -18.53
N LYS A 112 15.22 -15.24 -18.84
CA LYS A 112 14.74 -15.04 -20.22
C LYS A 112 15.78 -14.44 -21.14
N ILE A 113 16.52 -13.46 -20.66
CA ILE A 113 17.61 -12.84 -21.42
C ILE A 113 18.69 -13.87 -21.73
N SER A 114 19.16 -14.59 -20.70
CA SER A 114 20.24 -15.56 -20.84
C SER A 114 19.90 -16.77 -21.72
N SER A 115 18.62 -17.18 -21.75
CA SER A 115 18.16 -18.28 -22.61
C SER A 115 18.04 -17.89 -24.10
N ASN A 116 18.09 -16.61 -24.43
CA ASN A 116 17.86 -16.08 -25.79
C ASN A 116 19.11 -15.48 -26.44
N LEU A 117 20.26 -15.51 -25.79
CA LEU A 117 21.44 -14.81 -26.23
C LEU A 117 22.68 -15.71 -26.32
N ASP A 118 23.25 -15.80 -27.51
CA ASP A 118 24.57 -16.40 -27.78
C ASP A 118 25.72 -15.39 -27.52
N THR A 119 25.70 -14.69 -26.39
CA THR A 119 26.67 -13.64 -26.09
C THR A 119 27.86 -14.20 -25.32
N LYS A 120 29.08 -13.86 -25.73
CA LYS A 120 30.30 -14.39 -25.10
C LYS A 120 30.68 -13.70 -23.80
N ASN A 121 30.41 -12.38 -23.66
CA ASN A 121 30.78 -11.61 -22.46
C ASN A 121 29.57 -10.84 -21.95
N ILE A 122 29.17 -11.13 -20.72
CA ILE A 122 28.07 -10.42 -20.06
C ILE A 122 28.63 -9.63 -18.87
N PHE A 123 28.37 -8.34 -18.86
CA PHE A 123 28.75 -7.41 -17.82
C PHE A 123 27.52 -6.92 -17.07
N ALA A 124 27.62 -6.76 -15.75
CA ALA A 124 26.47 -6.40 -14.93
C ALA A 124 26.88 -5.72 -13.62
N SER A 125 25.88 -5.18 -12.90
CA SER A 125 26.08 -4.72 -11.52
C SER A 125 26.36 -5.87 -10.55
N GLN A 126 26.90 -5.55 -9.39
CA GLN A 126 27.21 -6.55 -8.35
C GLN A 126 25.99 -7.41 -7.98
N ILE A 127 24.80 -6.80 -7.84
CA ILE A 127 23.57 -7.52 -7.49
C ILE A 127 23.12 -8.46 -8.62
N VAL A 128 23.20 -8.01 -9.86
CA VAL A 128 22.87 -8.85 -11.03
C VAL A 128 23.88 -9.99 -11.19
N CYS A 129 25.17 -9.76 -10.90
CA CYS A 129 26.17 -10.82 -10.84
C CYS A 129 25.88 -11.86 -9.76
N GLN A 130 25.40 -11.44 -8.58
CA GLN A 130 25.00 -12.37 -7.52
C GLN A 130 23.78 -13.22 -7.95
N MET A 131 22.80 -12.60 -8.59
CA MET A 131 21.65 -13.31 -9.14
C MET A 131 22.06 -14.29 -10.25
N GLY A 132 22.96 -13.87 -11.14
CA GLY A 132 23.53 -14.72 -12.19
C GLY A 132 24.19 -15.98 -11.64
N ARG A 133 24.97 -15.87 -10.54
CA ARG A 133 25.58 -17.02 -9.88
C ARG A 133 24.55 -18.04 -9.40
N CYS A 134 23.44 -17.62 -8.81
CA CYS A 134 22.34 -18.52 -8.44
C CYS A 134 21.78 -19.28 -9.64
N LEU A 135 21.81 -18.66 -10.83
CA LEU A 135 21.36 -19.21 -12.10
C LEU A 135 22.48 -19.96 -12.86
N GLN A 136 23.64 -20.11 -12.28
CA GLN A 136 24.84 -20.70 -12.87
C GLN A 136 25.39 -19.96 -14.11
N PHE A 137 25.17 -18.63 -14.14
CA PHE A 137 25.73 -17.73 -15.14
C PHE A 137 26.93 -16.96 -14.58
N GLU A 138 28.00 -16.83 -15.38
CA GLU A 138 29.16 -16.05 -15.04
C GLU A 138 29.05 -14.65 -15.66
N PHE A 139 28.73 -13.66 -14.85
CA PHE A 139 28.69 -12.25 -15.23
C PHE A 139 29.92 -11.52 -14.66
N GLN A 140 30.47 -10.59 -15.44
CA GLN A 140 31.58 -9.74 -15.00
C GLN A 140 31.03 -8.47 -14.34
N ASN A 141 31.52 -8.16 -13.14
CA ASN A 141 31.11 -6.95 -12.44
C ASN A 141 31.77 -5.70 -13.03
N ILE A 142 30.98 -4.65 -13.30
CA ILE A 142 31.47 -3.36 -13.82
C ILE A 142 31.22 -2.19 -12.86
N SER A 143 30.62 -2.40 -11.71
CA SER A 143 30.34 -1.34 -10.75
C SER A 143 30.67 -1.79 -9.34
N ASP A 144 31.46 -0.99 -8.63
CA ASP A 144 31.78 -1.20 -7.22
C ASP A 144 30.67 -0.68 -6.28
N ALA A 145 29.60 -0.12 -6.84
CA ALA A 145 28.48 0.37 -6.06
C ALA A 145 27.81 -0.78 -5.28
N GLN A 146 27.84 -0.69 -3.97
CA GLN A 146 27.11 -1.62 -3.11
C GLN A 146 25.62 -1.31 -3.16
N HIS A 147 24.82 -2.35 -3.27
CA HIS A 147 23.38 -2.20 -3.14
C HIS A 147 23.02 -2.00 -1.66
N ASP A 148 22.65 -0.76 -1.30
CA ASP A 148 22.18 -0.46 0.05
C ASP A 148 20.87 -1.22 0.32
N MET A 149 20.90 -2.11 1.33
CA MET A 149 19.70 -2.81 1.80
C MET A 149 18.80 -1.87 2.57
N ASN A 150 17.95 -1.15 1.87
CA ASN A 150 16.93 -0.32 2.47
C ASN A 150 15.58 -1.04 2.44
N TYR A 151 15.10 -1.46 3.61
CA TYR A 151 13.74 -1.97 3.76
C TYR A 151 12.74 -0.82 3.87
N PHE A 152 11.49 -1.11 3.51
CA PHE A 152 10.42 -0.11 3.43
C PHE A 152 10.28 0.76 4.69
N TYR A 153 10.45 0.16 5.88
CA TYR A 153 10.35 0.89 7.16
C TYR A 153 11.69 1.31 7.77
N ASP A 154 12.80 1.30 7.04
CA ASP A 154 14.09 1.78 7.57
C ASP A 154 14.09 3.29 7.78
N ASN A 155 13.39 4.01 6.92
CA ASN A 155 13.34 5.46 6.91
C ASN A 155 11.92 5.99 6.76
N PHE A 156 11.60 7.02 7.55
CA PHE A 156 10.35 7.78 7.44
C PHE A 156 10.66 9.16 6.87
N LYS A 157 10.03 9.52 5.77
CA LYS A 157 10.18 10.81 5.11
C LYS A 157 9.01 11.71 5.48
N PHE A 158 9.32 12.89 6.03
CA PHE A 158 8.36 13.92 6.36
C PHE A 158 8.64 15.13 5.48
N ASP A 159 7.78 15.35 4.51
CA ASP A 159 7.86 16.50 3.64
C ASP A 159 6.85 17.56 4.10
N SER A 160 7.30 18.79 4.28
CA SER A 160 6.46 19.97 4.44
C SER A 160 6.68 20.89 3.24
N ASN A 161 5.92 21.98 3.16
CA ASN A 161 6.16 23.00 2.13
C ASN A 161 7.51 23.71 2.27
N PHE A 162 8.15 23.61 3.43
CA PHE A 162 9.37 24.36 3.78
C PHE A 162 10.59 23.47 4.01
N PHE A 163 10.40 22.20 4.35
CA PHE A 163 11.52 21.29 4.63
C PHE A 163 11.10 19.82 4.39
N SER A 164 12.08 19.01 4.04
CA SER A 164 11.98 17.54 4.01
C SER A 164 12.87 16.97 5.10
N LEU A 165 12.30 16.12 5.96
CA LEU A 165 13.02 15.46 7.05
C LEU A 165 12.94 13.95 6.85
N LYS A 166 14.11 13.31 6.75
CA LYS A 166 14.24 11.86 6.71
C LYS A 166 14.69 11.37 8.08
N LEU A 167 13.90 10.52 8.72
CA LEU A 167 14.20 9.95 10.03
C LEU A 167 14.39 8.44 9.91
N SER A 168 15.43 7.91 10.54
CA SER A 168 15.53 6.47 10.73
C SER A 168 14.39 5.95 11.62
N SER A 169 14.02 4.68 11.45
CA SER A 169 12.98 4.02 12.26
C SER A 169 13.22 4.21 13.78
N LYS A 170 14.47 4.11 14.23
CA LYS A 170 14.86 4.32 15.63
C LYS A 170 14.55 5.74 16.11
N ASN A 171 14.91 6.76 15.33
CA ASN A 171 14.67 8.16 15.68
C ASN A 171 13.19 8.52 15.63
N PHE A 172 12.47 8.00 14.63
CA PHE A 172 11.03 8.13 14.56
C PHE A 172 10.32 7.56 15.79
N ASN A 173 10.68 6.34 16.22
CA ASN A 173 10.10 5.72 17.42
C ASN A 173 10.42 6.49 18.70
N LYS A 174 11.62 7.08 18.82
CA LYS A 174 11.95 7.97 19.94
C LYS A 174 11.05 9.20 19.99
N LEU A 175 10.89 9.89 18.84
CA LEU A 175 10.02 11.06 18.75
C LEU A 175 8.55 10.73 19.02
N LYS A 176 8.07 9.59 18.50
CA LYS A 176 6.72 9.09 18.76
C LYS A 176 6.49 8.89 20.28
N ASN A 177 7.39 8.17 20.95
CA ASN A 177 7.28 7.91 22.38
C ASN A 177 7.36 9.19 23.23
N LEU A 178 8.18 10.17 22.82
CA LEU A 178 8.22 11.50 23.47
C LEU A 178 6.89 12.24 23.28
N SER A 179 6.32 12.22 22.09
CA SER A 179 5.02 12.83 21.80
C SER A 179 3.92 12.18 22.64
N GLU A 180 3.87 10.86 22.70
CA GLU A 180 2.91 10.14 23.55
C GLU A 180 3.05 10.53 25.04
N LYS A 181 4.27 10.58 25.56
CA LYS A 181 4.55 11.00 26.95
C LYS A 181 4.11 12.44 27.20
N PHE A 182 4.31 13.35 26.23
CA PHE A 182 3.91 14.74 26.35
C PHE A 182 2.39 14.94 26.37
N PHE A 183 1.67 14.20 25.49
CA PHE A 183 0.21 14.36 25.39
C PHE A 183 -0.59 13.53 26.41
N HIS A 184 0.02 12.48 27.00
CA HIS A 184 -0.65 11.59 27.95
C HIS A 184 -1.34 12.31 29.14
N PRO A 185 -0.74 13.32 29.79
CA PRO A 185 -1.41 14.02 30.90
C PRO A 185 -2.68 14.76 30.48
N PHE A 186 -2.85 15.03 29.18
CA PHE A 186 -4.01 15.74 28.63
C PHE A 186 -5.14 14.79 28.20
N THR A 187 -4.98 13.47 28.41
CA THR A 187 -5.98 12.44 28.12
C THR A 187 -6.53 11.89 29.42
N GLU A 188 -7.83 11.56 29.47
CA GLU A 188 -8.50 10.97 30.66
C GLU A 188 -8.11 9.48 30.91
N SER A 189 -7.05 9.00 30.30
CA SER A 189 -6.87 7.62 29.90
C SER A 189 -6.55 6.59 30.97
N SER A 190 -6.16 6.94 32.20
CA SER A 190 -5.48 5.93 33.02
C SER A 190 -6.22 5.41 34.22
N LYS A 191 -7.34 5.99 34.64
CA LYS A 191 -7.99 5.70 35.94
C LYS A 191 -9.25 4.84 35.90
N LYS A 192 -9.86 4.61 34.74
CA LYS A 192 -11.06 3.76 34.62
C LYS A 192 -10.73 2.45 33.95
N THR A 193 -11.03 1.34 34.60
CA THR A 193 -11.18 0.06 33.92
C THR A 193 -12.42 0.19 33.03
N PRO A 194 -12.28 0.16 31.68
CA PRO A 194 -13.42 0.38 30.82
C PRO A 194 -14.40 -0.80 30.94
N ASN A 195 -15.67 -0.49 31.10
CA ASN A 195 -16.74 -1.47 30.98
C ASN A 195 -17.25 -1.45 29.53
N ASN A 196 -17.49 -2.60 28.93
CA ASN A 196 -17.98 -2.72 27.56
C ASN A 196 -17.12 -1.98 26.50
N ALA A 197 -15.81 -2.16 26.60
CA ALA A 197 -14.88 -1.47 25.69
C ALA A 197 -14.67 -2.20 24.36
N VAL A 198 -14.47 -1.39 23.32
CA VAL A 198 -14.00 -1.82 22.00
C VAL A 198 -12.58 -1.31 21.80
N LEU A 199 -11.69 -2.15 21.28
CA LEU A 199 -10.31 -1.80 21.00
C LEU A 199 -10.12 -1.54 19.49
N LEU A 200 -9.71 -0.33 19.12
CA LEU A 200 -9.39 0.05 17.75
C LEU A 200 -7.88 0.00 17.53
N ILE A 201 -7.43 -0.78 16.56
CA ILE A 201 -6.02 -0.95 16.22
C ILE A 201 -5.66 -0.10 14.99
N GLU A 202 -4.70 0.82 15.15
CA GLU A 202 -4.14 1.67 14.08
C GLU A 202 -5.15 2.59 13.36
N PHE A 203 -6.27 2.93 14.01
CA PHE A 203 -7.23 3.87 13.44
C PHE A 203 -6.73 5.31 13.52
N ASN A 204 -6.95 6.07 12.44
CA ASN A 204 -6.63 7.49 12.42
C ASN A 204 -7.68 8.28 13.20
N THR A 205 -7.31 8.80 14.35
CA THR A 205 -8.20 9.49 15.30
C THR A 205 -9.08 10.56 14.65
N VAL A 206 -8.52 11.37 13.74
CA VAL A 206 -9.27 12.45 13.09
C VAL A 206 -10.24 11.91 12.04
N LYS A 207 -9.81 10.93 11.24
CA LYS A 207 -10.68 10.33 10.21
C LYS A 207 -11.80 9.48 10.78
N THR A 208 -11.68 9.05 12.03
CA THR A 208 -12.66 8.19 12.71
C THR A 208 -13.50 8.96 13.75
N GLU A 209 -13.47 10.29 13.74
CA GLU A 209 -14.19 11.12 14.72
C GLU A 209 -15.67 10.75 14.82
N VAL A 210 -16.36 10.60 13.68
CA VAL A 210 -17.79 10.26 13.64
C VAL A 210 -18.06 8.90 14.29
N LEU A 211 -17.23 7.90 13.99
CA LEU A 211 -17.33 6.57 14.58
C LEU A 211 -17.12 6.61 16.12
N LEU A 212 -16.10 7.34 16.57
CA LEU A 212 -15.83 7.51 18.02
C LEU A 212 -16.99 8.23 18.74
N GLN A 213 -17.59 9.24 18.13
CA GLN A 213 -18.74 9.94 18.69
C GLN A 213 -19.97 9.03 18.79
N GLU A 214 -20.20 8.20 17.79
CA GLU A 214 -21.35 7.29 17.76
C GLU A 214 -21.19 6.16 18.79
N PHE A 215 -19.99 5.61 18.99
CA PHE A 215 -19.72 4.69 20.10
C PHE A 215 -20.04 5.32 21.46
N ARG A 216 -19.60 6.56 21.66
CA ARG A 216 -19.88 7.29 22.91
C ARG A 216 -21.37 7.50 23.15
N LYS A 217 -22.16 7.87 22.13
CA LYS A 217 -23.63 8.00 22.23
C LYS A 217 -24.31 6.69 22.65
N ASN A 218 -23.73 5.57 22.27
CA ASN A 218 -24.21 4.23 22.60
C ASN A 218 -23.59 3.66 23.90
N ASN A 219 -22.93 4.49 24.72
CA ASN A 219 -22.29 4.11 25.99
C ASN A 219 -21.26 2.98 25.83
N ILE A 220 -20.56 2.93 24.69
CA ILE A 220 -19.46 2.01 24.44
C ILE A 220 -18.16 2.78 24.62
N ASP A 221 -17.31 2.30 25.54
CA ASP A 221 -15.97 2.84 25.74
C ASP A 221 -15.07 2.44 24.56
N VAL A 222 -14.25 3.36 24.09
CA VAL A 222 -13.33 3.09 22.99
C VAL A 222 -11.89 3.24 23.46
N ILE A 223 -11.09 2.23 23.16
CA ILE A 223 -9.64 2.26 23.37
C ILE A 223 -8.98 2.37 21.99
N SER A 224 -8.19 3.42 21.77
CA SER A 224 -7.41 3.60 20.53
C SER A 224 -5.97 3.19 20.79
N TYR A 225 -5.52 2.12 20.14
CA TYR A 225 -4.16 1.60 20.25
C TYR A 225 -3.43 1.73 18.92
N CYS A 226 -2.49 2.68 18.84
CA CYS A 226 -1.75 3.03 17.65
C CYS A 226 -0.24 2.94 17.94
N ARG A 227 0.47 2.09 17.19
CA ARG A 227 1.91 1.85 17.36
C ARG A 227 2.74 2.35 16.19
N ARG A 228 2.18 2.36 14.97
CA ARG A 228 2.86 2.91 13.78
C ARG A 228 2.99 4.44 13.83
N ARG A 229 1.98 5.12 14.39
CA ARG A 229 1.96 6.58 14.58
C ARG A 229 1.26 6.91 15.90
N PRO A 230 1.53 8.08 16.52
CA PRO A 230 0.79 8.47 17.72
C PRO A 230 -0.71 8.61 17.43
N ALA A 231 -1.57 8.21 18.35
CA ALA A 231 -3.01 8.50 18.28
C ALA A 231 -3.28 10.02 18.35
N ILE A 232 -2.40 10.76 19.03
CA ILE A 232 -2.44 12.22 19.15
C ILE A 232 -1.17 12.79 18.54
N TRP A 233 -1.30 13.53 17.42
CA TRP A 233 -0.16 14.15 16.72
C TRP A 233 -0.35 15.65 16.43
N ASN A 234 -1.54 16.21 16.74
CA ASN A 234 -1.85 17.64 16.58
C ASN A 234 -3.03 18.04 17.47
N SER A 235 -3.33 19.34 17.51
CA SER A 235 -4.45 19.88 18.29
C SER A 235 -5.81 19.26 17.92
N LYS A 236 -6.05 18.99 16.65
CA LYS A 236 -7.31 18.40 16.19
C LYS A 236 -7.49 16.97 16.72
N SER A 237 -6.46 16.12 16.64
CA SER A 237 -6.53 14.77 17.20
C SER A 237 -6.73 14.79 18.73
N LEU A 238 -6.09 15.74 19.44
CA LEU A 238 -6.31 15.93 20.87
C LEU A 238 -7.76 16.35 21.19
N GLN A 239 -8.33 17.27 20.39
CA GLN A 239 -9.73 17.68 20.55
C GLN A 239 -10.70 16.52 20.35
N VAL A 240 -10.46 15.68 19.31
CA VAL A 240 -11.29 14.49 19.06
C VAL A 240 -11.23 13.52 20.24
N ILE A 241 -10.03 13.20 20.75
CA ILE A 241 -9.88 12.31 21.91
C ILE A 241 -10.64 12.85 23.14
N ARG A 242 -10.49 14.14 23.44
CA ARG A 242 -11.20 14.77 24.59
C ARG A 242 -12.71 14.78 24.39
N LYS A 243 -13.19 15.17 23.22
CA LYS A 243 -14.63 15.24 22.89
C LYS A 243 -15.29 13.85 22.96
N THR A 244 -14.60 12.83 22.50
CA THR A 244 -15.13 11.46 22.46
C THR A 244 -14.82 10.66 23.72
N LYS A 245 -13.99 11.18 24.63
CA LYS A 245 -13.46 10.46 25.81
C LYS A 245 -12.79 9.13 25.47
N CYS A 246 -12.19 9.06 24.26
CA CYS A 246 -11.48 7.88 23.80
C CYS A 246 -10.25 7.65 24.69
N ILE A 247 -10.06 6.42 25.14
CA ILE A 247 -8.94 6.01 25.98
C ILE A 247 -7.74 5.77 25.07
N VAL A 248 -6.62 6.46 25.35
CA VAL A 248 -5.35 6.26 24.63
C VAL A 248 -4.32 5.74 25.62
N PRO A 249 -3.98 4.44 25.58
CA PRO A 249 -2.98 3.86 26.48
C PRO A 249 -1.60 4.48 26.23
N SER A 250 -0.90 4.83 27.29
CA SER A 250 0.48 5.27 27.18
C SER A 250 1.43 4.08 27.11
N TYR A 251 2.52 4.26 26.37
CA TYR A 251 3.64 3.32 26.37
C TYR A 251 4.15 3.05 27.78
N SER A 252 4.29 4.10 28.61
CA SER A 252 4.74 4.00 30.00
C SER A 252 3.81 3.21 30.92
N ASP A 253 2.52 3.12 30.60
CA ASP A 253 1.55 2.36 31.41
C ASP A 253 1.61 0.85 31.17
N LEU A 254 2.24 0.45 30.06
CA LEU A 254 2.29 -0.93 29.58
C LEU A 254 3.66 -1.58 29.75
N ILE A 255 4.70 -0.78 30.02
CA ILE A 255 6.09 -1.25 30.07
C ILE A 255 6.69 -1.11 31.47
N ASN A 256 7.55 -2.05 31.84
CA ASN A 256 8.41 -1.99 33.01
C ASN A 256 9.76 -2.65 32.68
N ASP A 257 10.77 -2.47 33.56
CA ASP A 257 12.12 -2.98 33.35
C ASP A 257 12.15 -4.50 33.11
N LYS A 258 11.32 -5.25 33.82
CA LYS A 258 11.20 -6.70 33.67
C LYS A 258 10.74 -7.10 32.24
N ILE A 259 9.81 -6.33 31.65
CA ILE A 259 9.39 -6.56 30.25
C ILE A 259 10.55 -6.27 29.31
N LEU A 260 11.28 -5.17 29.50
CA LEU A 260 12.42 -4.81 28.65
C LEU A 260 13.55 -5.84 28.70
N GLU A 261 13.92 -6.31 29.90
CA GLU A 261 14.90 -7.38 30.08
C GLU A 261 14.47 -8.67 29.36
N ASN A 262 13.18 -9.05 29.52
CA ASN A 262 12.64 -10.22 28.85
C ASN A 262 12.65 -10.07 27.33
N VAL A 263 12.27 -8.92 26.80
CA VAL A 263 12.32 -8.61 25.35
C VAL A 263 13.73 -8.77 24.81
N SER A 264 14.74 -8.21 25.48
CA SER A 264 16.14 -8.32 25.05
C SER A 264 16.61 -9.78 25.05
N LYS A 265 16.32 -10.54 26.11
CA LYS A 265 16.70 -11.96 26.21
C LYS A 265 16.01 -12.81 25.15
N GLU A 266 14.70 -12.65 24.97
CA GLU A 266 13.90 -13.43 24.03
C GLU A 266 14.27 -13.10 22.56
N SER A 267 14.52 -11.83 22.26
CA SER A 267 14.93 -11.43 20.90
C SER A 267 16.27 -12.05 20.50
N GLN A 268 17.25 -12.06 21.40
CA GLN A 268 18.53 -12.71 21.17
C GLN A 268 18.40 -14.23 21.00
N SER A 269 17.59 -14.87 21.87
CA SER A 269 17.33 -16.30 21.78
C SER A 269 16.65 -16.67 20.45
N LYS A 270 15.61 -15.93 20.07
CA LYS A 270 14.89 -16.15 18.82
C LYS A 270 15.74 -15.87 17.59
N LEU A 271 16.58 -14.82 17.62
CA LEU A 271 17.49 -14.54 16.51
C LEU A 271 18.45 -15.71 16.25
N ARG A 272 18.99 -16.33 17.32
CA ARG A 272 19.85 -17.53 17.20
C ARG A 272 19.07 -18.71 16.60
N SER A 273 17.83 -18.97 17.08
CA SER A 273 17.01 -20.05 16.51
C SER A 273 16.67 -19.84 15.05
N ILE A 274 16.38 -18.59 14.63
CA ILE A 274 16.13 -18.22 13.24
C ILE A 274 17.39 -18.39 12.39
N MET A 275 18.55 -18.05 12.91
CA MET A 275 19.82 -18.27 12.22
C MET A 275 20.04 -19.75 11.93
N ILE A 276 19.84 -20.62 12.93
CA ILE A 276 19.93 -22.08 12.77
C ILE A 276 18.86 -22.58 11.77
N LEU A 277 17.66 -22.05 11.84
CA LEU A 277 16.59 -22.40 10.90
C LEU A 277 16.98 -22.08 9.45
N PHE A 278 17.58 -20.93 9.21
CA PHE A 278 17.99 -20.49 7.87
C PHE A 278 19.15 -21.29 7.28
N GLU A 279 19.91 -22.04 8.12
CA GLU A 279 20.90 -23.00 7.64
C GLU A 279 20.28 -24.30 7.08
N ASN A 280 18.97 -24.48 7.21
CA ASN A 280 18.26 -25.61 6.61
C ASN A 280 17.89 -25.34 5.15
N ASP A 281 18.90 -25.35 4.29
CA ASP A 281 18.78 -24.97 2.88
C ASP A 281 17.78 -25.82 2.10
N ASN A 282 17.56 -27.08 2.48
CA ASN A 282 16.65 -27.99 1.78
C ASN A 282 15.17 -27.52 1.79
N ILE A 283 14.73 -26.89 2.89
CA ILE A 283 13.34 -26.40 3.01
C ILE A 283 13.22 -25.09 2.22
N PHE A 284 14.12 -24.15 2.46
CA PHE A 284 14.05 -22.82 1.86
C PHE A 284 14.33 -22.84 0.36
N SER A 285 15.22 -23.69 -0.11
CA SER A 285 15.49 -23.88 -1.55
C SER A 285 14.26 -24.33 -2.32
N LYS A 286 13.38 -25.16 -1.71
CA LYS A 286 12.12 -25.58 -2.32
C LYS A 286 11.06 -24.47 -2.31
N ILE A 287 11.04 -23.65 -1.25
CA ILE A 287 10.10 -22.53 -1.15
C ILE A 287 10.47 -21.43 -2.15
N PHE A 288 11.76 -21.03 -2.17
CA PHE A 288 12.28 -19.93 -2.98
C PHE A 288 12.90 -20.44 -4.28
N GLU A 289 12.07 -21.06 -5.11
CA GLU A 289 12.45 -21.66 -6.40
C GLU A 289 11.71 -21.00 -7.57
N ILE A 290 12.45 -20.65 -8.62
CA ILE A 290 11.95 -20.14 -9.89
C ILE A 290 12.41 -21.10 -11.00
N ASN A 291 11.48 -21.75 -11.68
CA ASN A 291 11.74 -22.65 -12.81
C ASN A 291 12.82 -23.72 -12.53
N GLY A 292 12.78 -24.34 -11.35
CA GLY A 292 13.75 -25.37 -10.95
C GLY A 292 15.04 -24.83 -10.36
N VAL A 293 15.22 -23.53 -10.29
CA VAL A 293 16.41 -22.88 -9.74
C VAL A 293 16.09 -22.14 -8.46
N THR A 294 16.80 -22.49 -7.38
CA THR A 294 16.63 -21.78 -6.11
C THR A 294 17.40 -20.48 -6.09
N PHE A 295 16.78 -19.44 -5.50
CA PHE A 295 17.46 -18.18 -5.19
C PHE A 295 17.63 -17.96 -3.68
N TRP A 296 17.53 -19.04 -2.90
CA TRP A 296 17.65 -18.97 -1.44
C TRP A 296 18.97 -18.38 -0.97
N GLU A 297 20.10 -18.80 -1.56
CA GLU A 297 21.42 -18.27 -1.20
C GLU A 297 21.54 -16.75 -1.41
N PHE A 298 20.85 -16.22 -2.41
CA PHE A 298 20.74 -14.78 -2.62
C PHE A 298 19.86 -14.14 -1.53
N LEU A 299 18.70 -14.71 -1.22
CA LEU A 299 17.69 -14.13 -0.32
C LEU A 299 18.08 -14.26 1.17
N LYS A 300 18.73 -15.35 1.56
CA LYS A 300 19.09 -15.70 2.95
C LYS A 300 19.71 -14.54 3.75
N PRO A 301 20.77 -13.86 3.28
CA PRO A 301 21.39 -12.76 4.02
C PRO A 301 20.45 -11.55 4.20
N TYR A 302 19.60 -11.27 3.20
CA TYR A 302 18.63 -10.19 3.28
C TYR A 302 17.55 -10.49 4.31
N LEU A 303 16.98 -11.68 4.27
CA LEU A 303 15.95 -12.07 5.22
C LEU A 303 16.50 -12.10 6.66
N PHE A 304 17.72 -12.58 6.84
CA PHE A 304 18.37 -12.57 8.15
C PHE A 304 18.61 -11.15 8.68
N GLU A 305 19.07 -10.23 7.84
CA GLU A 305 19.28 -8.84 8.23
C GLU A 305 17.95 -8.13 8.56
N LEU A 306 16.86 -8.46 7.87
CA LEU A 306 15.53 -7.99 8.20
C LEU A 306 15.12 -8.41 9.62
N PHE A 307 15.29 -9.69 9.96
CA PHE A 307 15.00 -10.17 11.32
C PHE A 307 15.88 -9.48 12.35
N LYS A 308 17.17 -9.35 12.10
CA LYS A 308 18.11 -8.67 13.00
C LYS A 308 17.71 -7.21 13.28
N LYS A 309 17.21 -6.50 12.27
CA LYS A 309 16.75 -5.10 12.41
C LYS A 309 15.42 -4.97 13.13
N ARG A 310 14.49 -5.94 13.01
CA ARG A 310 13.08 -5.79 13.43
C ARG A 310 12.68 -6.63 14.63
N LEU A 311 13.38 -7.71 14.93
CA LEU A 311 12.89 -8.75 15.85
C LEU A 311 12.65 -8.21 17.28
N GLU A 312 13.59 -7.45 17.82
CA GLU A 312 13.46 -6.88 19.18
C GLU A 312 12.22 -5.97 19.30
N GLN A 313 12.03 -5.09 18.32
CA GLN A 313 10.86 -4.22 18.27
C GLN A 313 9.55 -5.03 18.14
N SER A 314 9.57 -6.08 17.34
CA SER A 314 8.40 -6.94 17.14
C SER A 314 8.03 -7.71 18.41
N ILE A 315 9.02 -8.25 19.12
CA ILE A 315 8.78 -8.91 20.41
C ILE A 315 8.24 -7.92 21.43
N LEU A 316 8.78 -6.69 21.47
CA LEU A 316 8.25 -5.62 22.32
C LEU A 316 6.78 -5.30 22.00
N GLU A 317 6.43 -5.15 20.71
CA GLU A 317 5.04 -4.88 20.30
C GLU A 317 4.10 -6.04 20.66
N ILE A 318 4.56 -7.29 20.59
CA ILE A 318 3.80 -8.46 21.06
C ILE A 318 3.54 -8.37 22.56
N GLU A 319 4.56 -8.04 23.36
CA GLU A 319 4.40 -7.89 24.82
C GLU A 319 3.41 -6.77 25.16
N LEU A 320 3.55 -5.61 24.53
CA LEU A 320 2.66 -4.47 24.77
C LEU A 320 1.21 -4.77 24.37
N THR A 321 1.02 -5.39 23.21
CA THR A 321 -0.33 -5.77 22.74
C THR A 321 -0.95 -6.84 23.63
N TYR A 322 -0.16 -7.78 24.13
CA TYR A 322 -0.64 -8.76 25.09
C TYR A 322 -1.07 -8.10 26.41
N GLN A 323 -0.27 -7.13 26.91
CA GLN A 323 -0.61 -6.41 28.14
C GLN A 323 -1.89 -5.59 27.99
N ILE A 324 -2.06 -4.87 26.90
CA ILE A 324 -3.27 -4.06 26.69
C ILE A 324 -4.53 -4.94 26.60
N LEU A 325 -4.50 -6.02 25.81
CA LEU A 325 -5.62 -6.93 25.68
C LEU A 325 -5.97 -7.62 26.99
N LYS A 326 -4.96 -8.03 27.78
CA LYS A 326 -5.17 -8.66 29.09
C LYS A 326 -5.71 -7.67 30.13
N LYS A 327 -5.19 -6.43 30.15
CA LYS A 327 -5.57 -5.38 31.12
C LYS A 327 -6.98 -4.85 30.83
N THR A 328 -7.30 -4.60 29.57
CA THR A 328 -8.56 -3.95 29.20
C THR A 328 -9.70 -4.92 28.90
N ARG A 329 -9.39 -6.16 28.52
CA ARG A 329 -10.36 -7.21 28.13
C ARG A 329 -11.50 -6.66 27.26
N PRO A 330 -11.18 -6.08 26.09
CA PRO A 330 -12.20 -5.48 25.25
C PRO A 330 -13.20 -6.55 24.79
N LYS A 331 -14.44 -6.16 24.55
CA LYS A 331 -15.49 -7.05 24.05
C LYS A 331 -15.26 -7.47 22.61
N CYS A 332 -14.64 -6.62 21.82
CA CYS A 332 -14.14 -6.94 20.48
C CYS A 332 -12.97 -6.02 20.10
N VAL A 333 -12.23 -6.44 19.07
CA VAL A 333 -11.15 -5.69 18.45
C VAL A 333 -11.55 -5.31 17.02
N LEU A 334 -11.38 -4.05 16.65
CA LEU A 334 -11.59 -3.56 15.30
C LEU A 334 -10.26 -3.33 14.62
N ILE A 335 -10.14 -3.80 13.39
CA ILE A 335 -8.99 -3.59 12.51
C ILE A 335 -9.46 -3.15 11.12
N GLN A 336 -8.59 -2.50 10.36
CA GLN A 336 -8.86 -2.09 8.97
C GLN A 336 -8.08 -2.93 7.95
N SER A 337 -7.12 -3.72 8.40
CA SER A 337 -6.31 -4.61 7.56
C SER A 337 -5.80 -5.77 8.41
N GLU A 338 -5.56 -6.92 7.81
CA GLU A 338 -4.90 -8.06 8.46
C GLU A 338 -3.39 -8.12 8.11
N SER A 339 -2.86 -7.16 7.33
CA SER A 339 -1.46 -7.17 6.87
C SER A 339 -0.50 -6.38 7.76
N GLY A 340 -0.99 -5.40 8.51
CA GLY A 340 -0.14 -4.56 9.36
C GLY A 340 0.43 -5.33 10.54
N ASN A 341 1.65 -4.97 10.97
CA ASN A 341 2.33 -5.63 12.08
C ASN A 341 1.48 -5.62 13.36
N THR A 342 1.00 -4.44 13.79
CA THR A 342 0.19 -4.30 15.02
C THR A 342 -1.14 -5.04 14.91
N GLU A 343 -1.78 -5.01 13.73
CA GLU A 343 -3.03 -5.71 13.47
C GLU A 343 -2.86 -7.23 13.52
N GLN A 344 -1.79 -7.77 12.94
CA GLN A 344 -1.50 -9.22 12.98
C GLN A 344 -1.22 -9.70 14.41
N ILE A 345 -0.48 -8.90 15.19
CA ILE A 345 -0.21 -9.19 16.60
C ILE A 345 -1.54 -9.21 17.38
N ALA A 346 -2.35 -8.16 17.22
CA ALA A 346 -3.63 -8.06 17.91
C ALA A 346 -4.59 -9.20 17.53
N LEU A 347 -4.68 -9.54 16.24
CA LEU A 347 -5.48 -10.64 15.73
C LEU A 347 -5.05 -11.99 16.35
N SER A 348 -3.76 -12.30 16.34
CA SER A 348 -3.23 -13.57 16.85
C SER A 348 -3.47 -13.73 18.35
N ILE A 349 -3.24 -12.66 19.13
CA ILE A 349 -3.44 -12.68 20.58
C ILE A 349 -4.94 -12.70 20.93
N SER A 350 -5.78 -11.93 20.23
CA SER A 350 -7.22 -11.88 20.45
C SER A 350 -7.87 -13.24 20.24
N LYS A 351 -7.48 -13.97 19.19
CA LYS A 351 -7.93 -15.35 18.96
C LYS A 351 -7.64 -16.26 20.16
N LYS A 352 -6.43 -16.15 20.71
CA LYS A 352 -6.06 -16.96 21.89
C LYS A 352 -6.84 -16.57 23.12
N LEU A 353 -7.13 -15.29 23.29
CA LEU A 353 -7.92 -14.78 24.41
C LEU A 353 -9.44 -14.90 24.19
N LYS A 354 -9.86 -15.46 23.04
CA LYS A 354 -11.27 -15.59 22.62
C LYS A 354 -11.99 -14.23 22.55
N ILE A 355 -11.28 -13.18 22.12
CA ILE A 355 -11.83 -11.86 21.90
C ILE A 355 -12.15 -11.74 20.39
N PRO A 356 -13.41 -11.48 20.01
CA PRO A 356 -13.78 -11.35 18.61
C PRO A 356 -13.02 -10.23 17.88
N VAL A 357 -12.55 -10.52 16.66
CA VAL A 357 -11.89 -9.53 15.80
C VAL A 357 -12.77 -9.24 14.59
N ILE A 358 -12.99 -7.96 14.34
CA ILE A 358 -13.84 -7.47 13.27
C ILE A 358 -12.99 -6.64 12.30
N LEU A 359 -12.95 -7.06 11.04
CA LEU A 359 -12.32 -6.32 9.96
C LEU A 359 -13.32 -5.31 9.38
N LEU A 360 -12.94 -4.05 9.29
CA LEU A 360 -13.69 -3.02 8.56
C LEU A 360 -13.05 -2.78 7.20
N GLN A 361 -13.81 -2.83 6.13
CA GLN A 361 -13.33 -2.44 4.81
C GLN A 361 -12.82 -0.99 4.86
N HIS A 362 -11.62 -0.73 4.35
CA HIS A 362 -10.99 0.59 4.44
C HIS A 362 -10.56 1.18 3.09
N GLY A 363 -10.73 0.44 2.00
CA GLY A 363 -10.34 0.86 0.66
C GLY A 363 -11.22 0.24 -0.41
N PHE A 364 -10.99 0.65 -1.64
CA PHE A 364 -11.65 0.08 -2.80
C PHE A 364 -11.18 -1.36 -3.00
N LEU A 365 -12.11 -2.28 -3.25
CA LEU A 365 -11.81 -3.69 -3.51
C LEU A 365 -12.05 -3.99 -5.00
N LYS A 366 -11.04 -4.55 -5.65
CA LYS A 366 -11.11 -4.92 -7.08
C LYS A 366 -12.03 -6.13 -7.29
N SER A 367 -12.81 -6.12 -8.38
CA SER A 367 -13.80 -7.16 -8.69
C SER A 367 -13.26 -8.33 -9.50
N SER A 368 -12.15 -8.15 -10.20
CA SER A 368 -11.56 -9.19 -11.04
C SER A 368 -11.01 -10.35 -10.20
N GLU A 369 -10.92 -11.53 -10.78
CA GLU A 369 -10.31 -12.70 -10.11
C GLU A 369 -8.89 -12.39 -9.62
N GLY A 370 -8.06 -11.75 -10.44
CA GLY A 370 -6.73 -11.31 -10.06
C GLY A 370 -6.77 -10.28 -8.93
N GLY A 371 -7.69 -9.32 -8.98
CA GLY A 371 -7.89 -8.35 -7.92
C GLY A 371 -8.39 -8.98 -6.62
N PHE A 372 -9.25 -9.99 -6.69
CA PHE A 372 -9.67 -10.73 -5.50
C PHE A 372 -8.51 -11.50 -4.87
N LYS A 373 -7.71 -12.20 -5.66
CA LYS A 373 -6.50 -12.89 -5.19
C LYS A 373 -5.54 -11.90 -4.52
N LEU A 374 -5.31 -10.73 -5.13
CA LEU A 374 -4.49 -9.68 -4.56
C LEU A 374 -5.05 -9.19 -3.22
N ASN A 375 -6.35 -8.85 -3.15
CA ASN A 375 -6.98 -8.38 -1.91
C ASN A 375 -6.90 -9.42 -0.78
N LYS A 376 -7.14 -10.70 -1.10
CA LYS A 376 -6.99 -11.81 -0.16
C LYS A 376 -5.55 -11.93 0.33
N PHE A 377 -4.59 -11.76 -0.56
CA PHE A 377 -3.18 -11.86 -0.29
C PHE A 377 -2.66 -10.66 0.52
N THR A 378 -3.01 -9.44 0.13
CA THR A 378 -2.70 -8.20 0.89
C THR A 378 -3.48 -8.11 2.21
N LYS A 379 -4.32 -9.11 2.48
CA LYS A 379 -5.13 -9.21 3.70
C LYS A 379 -6.07 -8.00 3.86
N SER A 380 -6.51 -7.46 2.73
CA SER A 380 -7.54 -6.41 2.67
C SER A 380 -8.96 -6.98 2.80
N ILE A 381 -9.12 -8.30 2.64
CA ILE A 381 -10.33 -9.06 2.89
C ILE A 381 -10.08 -10.06 4.02
N MET A 382 -11.16 -10.56 4.60
CA MET A 382 -11.12 -11.46 5.74
C MET A 382 -10.44 -12.79 5.41
N ASN A 383 -9.36 -13.08 6.15
CA ASN A 383 -8.74 -14.40 6.19
C ASN A 383 -8.82 -15.01 7.60
N HIS A 384 -8.67 -14.18 8.60
CA HIS A 384 -8.52 -14.60 9.99
C HIS A 384 -9.46 -13.93 10.96
N SER A 385 -10.04 -12.78 10.63
CA SER A 385 -11.04 -12.08 11.45
C SER A 385 -12.32 -12.90 11.60
N ASP A 386 -13.06 -12.68 12.69
CA ASP A 386 -14.30 -13.37 12.95
C ASP A 386 -15.47 -12.81 12.14
N GLN A 387 -15.42 -11.51 11.83
CA GLN A 387 -16.40 -10.82 10.99
C GLN A 387 -15.72 -9.83 10.04
N PHE A 388 -16.37 -9.58 8.91
CA PHE A 388 -15.97 -8.58 7.93
C PHE A 388 -17.14 -7.65 7.61
N MET A 389 -16.99 -6.37 7.94
CA MET A 389 -17.96 -5.34 7.61
C MET A 389 -17.56 -4.66 6.31
N VAL A 390 -18.37 -4.81 5.30
CA VAL A 390 -18.14 -4.34 3.94
C VAL A 390 -19.06 -3.17 3.58
N TRP A 391 -18.70 -2.45 2.52
CA TRP A 391 -19.35 -1.21 2.15
C TRP A 391 -20.68 -1.39 1.43
N GLY A 392 -20.87 -2.46 0.66
CA GLY A 392 -22.10 -2.65 -0.11
C GLY A 392 -22.25 -4.04 -0.72
N ASN A 393 -23.27 -4.16 -1.58
CA ASN A 393 -23.66 -5.42 -2.23
C ASN A 393 -22.58 -5.95 -3.15
N PHE A 394 -21.88 -5.06 -3.85
CA PHE A 394 -20.75 -5.41 -4.69
C PHE A 394 -19.76 -6.37 -4.00
N MET A 395 -19.45 -6.15 -2.71
CA MET A 395 -18.55 -7.06 -1.99
C MET A 395 -19.26 -8.35 -1.56
N LEU A 396 -20.55 -8.32 -1.27
CA LEU A 396 -21.31 -9.54 -1.00
C LEU A 396 -21.32 -10.49 -2.20
N ASP A 397 -21.56 -9.95 -3.40
CA ASP A 397 -21.59 -10.71 -4.64
C ASP A 397 -20.22 -11.31 -4.95
N ASN A 398 -19.16 -10.55 -4.76
CA ASN A 398 -17.79 -11.07 -4.90
C ASN A 398 -17.47 -12.13 -3.84
N ALA A 399 -17.87 -11.93 -2.60
CA ALA A 399 -17.65 -12.90 -1.52
C ALA A 399 -18.35 -14.24 -1.84
N GLN A 400 -19.56 -14.18 -2.35
CA GLN A 400 -20.31 -15.36 -2.80
C GLN A 400 -19.62 -16.04 -3.99
N LYS A 401 -19.24 -15.27 -5.02
CA LYS A 401 -18.54 -15.76 -6.21
C LYS A 401 -17.24 -16.48 -5.86
N PHE A 402 -16.54 -16.03 -4.83
CA PHE A 402 -15.26 -16.61 -4.38
C PHE A 402 -15.39 -17.54 -3.16
N ASN A 403 -16.60 -18.03 -2.88
CA ASN A 403 -16.89 -19.02 -1.83
C ASN A 403 -16.40 -18.60 -0.43
N MET A 404 -16.53 -17.33 -0.08
CA MET A 404 -16.26 -16.85 1.29
C MET A 404 -17.41 -17.26 2.25
N ASP A 405 -17.12 -17.37 3.54
CA ASP A 405 -18.14 -17.64 4.56
C ASP A 405 -19.10 -16.45 4.74
N MET A 406 -20.21 -16.47 4.03
CA MET A 406 -21.20 -15.40 4.01
C MET A 406 -21.80 -15.08 5.39
N LYS A 407 -21.74 -16.03 6.36
CA LYS A 407 -22.23 -15.81 7.73
C LYS A 407 -21.38 -14.80 8.50
N LYS A 408 -20.17 -14.55 8.03
CA LYS A 408 -19.21 -13.64 8.66
C LYS A 408 -19.11 -12.28 7.96
N ILE A 409 -19.85 -12.06 6.86
CA ILE A 409 -19.75 -10.84 6.04
C ILE A 409 -21.03 -10.04 6.17
N PHE A 410 -20.88 -8.76 6.55
CA PHE A 410 -22.00 -7.87 6.80
C PHE A 410 -21.84 -6.60 5.97
N ALA A 411 -22.74 -6.34 5.03
CA ALA A 411 -22.77 -5.08 4.31
C ALA A 411 -23.43 -4.01 5.19
N LEU A 412 -22.63 -3.07 5.70
CA LEU A 412 -23.07 -2.05 6.63
C LEU A 412 -22.81 -0.61 6.15
N GLY A 413 -22.07 -0.46 5.04
CA GLY A 413 -21.73 0.84 4.48
C GLY A 413 -20.34 1.33 4.90
N ALA A 414 -19.97 2.50 4.39
CA ALA A 414 -18.68 3.13 4.59
C ALA A 414 -18.77 4.32 5.56
N TYR A 415 -18.45 4.12 6.83
CA TYR A 415 -18.52 5.17 7.85
C TYR A 415 -17.67 6.41 7.52
N THR A 416 -16.61 6.24 6.75
CA THR A 416 -15.70 7.33 6.34
C THR A 416 -16.32 8.31 5.35
N HIS A 417 -17.46 7.94 4.72
CA HIS A 417 -18.14 8.74 3.72
C HIS A 417 -19.45 9.38 4.25
N ASP A 418 -19.90 9.02 5.45
CA ASP A 418 -21.18 9.52 6.00
C ASP A 418 -21.26 11.06 6.02
N GLU A 419 -20.17 11.73 6.41
CA GLU A 419 -20.15 13.20 6.42
C GLU A 419 -20.31 13.81 5.02
N LEU A 420 -19.80 13.15 3.98
CA LEU A 420 -19.91 13.64 2.60
C LEU A 420 -21.36 13.62 2.09
N PHE A 421 -22.12 12.58 2.44
CA PHE A 421 -23.53 12.49 2.08
C PHE A 421 -24.41 13.55 2.78
N ASN A 422 -23.96 14.05 3.92
CA ASN A 422 -24.65 15.07 4.71
C ASN A 422 -24.24 16.51 4.33
N LEU A 423 -23.29 16.67 3.41
CA LEU A 423 -22.95 17.99 2.88
C LEU A 423 -24.07 18.47 1.95
N ALA A 424 -24.53 19.69 2.16
CA ALA A 424 -25.46 20.32 1.22
C ALA A 424 -24.82 20.39 -0.18
N PRO A 425 -25.56 20.09 -1.25
CA PRO A 425 -25.04 20.27 -2.59
C PRO A 425 -24.64 21.73 -2.77
N GLU A 426 -23.37 21.97 -3.13
CA GLU A 426 -22.93 23.32 -3.48
C GLU A 426 -23.78 23.83 -4.66
N SER A 427 -24.20 25.08 -4.57
CA SER A 427 -24.80 25.78 -5.71
C SER A 427 -23.84 25.63 -6.92
N GLU A 428 -24.40 25.47 -8.12
CA GLU A 428 -23.65 25.36 -9.39
C GLU A 428 -22.73 26.59 -9.61
N GLN A 429 -21.68 26.71 -8.80
CA GLN A 429 -20.59 27.61 -9.14
C GLN A 429 -19.90 26.98 -10.35
N LYS A 430 -19.91 27.69 -11.47
CA LYS A 430 -19.14 27.33 -12.67
C LYS A 430 -17.66 27.43 -12.39
N ASN A 431 -17.15 26.48 -11.62
CA ASN A 431 -15.72 26.32 -11.42
C ASN A 431 -15.12 25.92 -12.77
N LYS A 432 -14.07 26.62 -13.20
CA LYS A 432 -13.37 26.32 -14.46
C LYS A 432 -12.14 25.43 -14.22
N ASN A 433 -12.08 24.74 -13.08
CA ASN A 433 -10.92 23.96 -12.69
C ASN A 433 -11.11 22.48 -13.05
N LEU A 434 -10.07 21.87 -13.57
CA LEU A 434 -9.93 20.42 -13.69
C LEU A 434 -9.10 19.91 -12.52
N LEU A 435 -9.50 18.80 -11.92
CA LEU A 435 -8.74 18.12 -10.89
C LEU A 435 -8.22 16.80 -11.46
N LEU A 436 -6.91 16.68 -11.58
CA LEU A 436 -6.25 15.41 -11.89
C LEU A 436 -5.85 14.71 -10.61
N LEU A 437 -6.39 13.53 -10.39
CA LEU A 437 -5.94 12.60 -9.37
C LEU A 437 -4.96 11.62 -10.03
N THR A 438 -3.72 11.62 -9.58
CA THR A 438 -2.74 10.65 -10.04
C THR A 438 -2.72 9.47 -9.07
N GLU A 439 -2.66 8.29 -9.64
CA GLU A 439 -2.32 7.07 -8.98
C GLU A 439 -1.27 6.42 -9.87
N GLY A 440 -0.02 6.89 -9.74
CA GLY A 440 1.12 6.32 -10.43
C GLY A 440 1.24 4.84 -10.13
N PRO A 441 2.17 4.11 -10.74
CA PRO A 441 2.36 2.71 -10.44
C PRO A 441 2.45 2.48 -8.93
N ILE A 442 1.46 1.79 -8.37
CA ILE A 442 1.39 1.44 -6.95
C ILE A 442 2.06 0.08 -6.82
N TRP A 443 3.22 0.01 -6.28
CA TRP A 443 4.14 -1.12 -6.26
C TRP A 443 3.64 -2.33 -5.44
N ASP A 444 2.40 -2.74 -5.66
CA ASP A 444 1.81 -3.94 -5.08
C ASP A 444 1.61 -5.08 -6.11
N ASP A 445 1.95 -4.82 -7.38
CA ASP A 445 1.92 -5.80 -8.48
C ASP A 445 3.23 -5.74 -9.29
N VAL A 446 3.73 -6.88 -9.74
CA VAL A 446 4.98 -6.98 -10.50
C VAL A 446 4.94 -6.18 -11.82
N ARG A 447 3.76 -6.02 -12.41
CA ARG A 447 3.54 -5.28 -13.65
C ARG A 447 3.80 -3.78 -13.49
N GLU A 448 3.60 -3.23 -12.31
CA GLU A 448 3.78 -1.80 -12.01
C GLU A 448 5.27 -1.40 -11.94
N TYR A 449 6.16 -2.38 -11.91
CA TYR A 449 7.60 -2.18 -12.03
C TYR A 449 8.09 -2.18 -13.49
N ASN A 450 7.20 -2.28 -14.48
CA ASN A 450 7.59 -2.26 -15.88
C ASN A 450 8.00 -0.85 -16.31
N ILE A 451 9.11 -0.78 -17.04
CA ILE A 451 9.66 0.47 -17.57
C ILE A 451 8.67 1.10 -18.55
N HIS A 452 8.02 0.28 -19.36
CA HIS A 452 7.03 0.72 -20.33
C HIS A 452 5.82 1.39 -19.67
N GLU A 453 5.33 0.85 -18.56
CA GLU A 453 4.22 1.44 -17.81
C GLU A 453 4.53 2.85 -17.30
N LEU A 454 5.76 3.07 -16.82
CA LEU A 454 6.21 4.39 -16.36
C LEU A 454 6.36 5.40 -17.50
N ASP A 455 6.81 4.96 -18.68
CA ASP A 455 6.84 5.81 -19.87
C ASP A 455 5.42 6.19 -20.32
N GLU A 456 4.48 5.24 -20.30
CA GLU A 456 3.08 5.51 -20.65
C GLU A 456 2.41 6.45 -19.66
N TYR A 457 2.65 6.27 -18.35
CA TYR A 457 2.18 7.19 -17.32
C TYR A 457 2.64 8.63 -17.62
N LYS A 458 3.94 8.84 -17.85
CA LYS A 458 4.48 10.17 -18.17
C LYS A 458 3.92 10.75 -19.46
N ASN A 459 3.79 9.95 -20.49
CA ASN A 459 3.18 10.38 -21.75
C ASN A 459 1.72 10.77 -21.60
N SER A 460 0.98 10.08 -20.72
CA SER A 460 -0.41 10.38 -20.40
C SER A 460 -0.54 11.66 -19.58
N LEU A 461 0.37 11.90 -18.62
CA LEU A 461 0.47 13.18 -17.91
C LEU A 461 0.68 14.35 -18.88
N ILE A 462 1.65 14.25 -19.77
CA ILE A 462 1.95 15.26 -20.78
C ILE A 462 0.71 15.56 -21.63
N HIS A 463 0.02 14.50 -22.08
CA HIS A 463 -1.20 14.63 -22.88
C HIS A 463 -2.32 15.36 -22.13
N ILE A 464 -2.57 15.04 -20.87
CA ILE A 464 -3.58 15.72 -20.03
C ILE A 464 -3.20 17.20 -19.84
N PHE A 465 -1.93 17.51 -19.57
CA PHE A 465 -1.45 18.88 -19.36
C PHE A 465 -1.62 19.72 -20.63
N GLN A 466 -1.24 19.20 -21.78
CA GLN A 466 -1.41 19.85 -23.09
C GLN A 466 -2.90 20.06 -23.41
N THR A 467 -3.74 19.08 -23.10
CA THR A 467 -5.19 19.16 -23.30
C THR A 467 -5.80 20.26 -22.43
N ALA A 468 -5.51 20.30 -21.15
CA ALA A 468 -5.98 21.34 -20.23
C ALA A 468 -5.59 22.74 -20.70
N LYS A 469 -4.33 22.92 -21.12
CA LYS A 469 -3.82 24.17 -21.72
C LYS A 469 -4.58 24.55 -22.97
N SER A 470 -4.80 23.61 -23.91
CA SER A 470 -5.52 23.86 -25.16
C SER A 470 -6.98 24.27 -24.95
N LEU A 471 -7.63 23.73 -23.90
CA LEU A 471 -9.00 24.07 -23.50
C LEU A 471 -9.07 25.32 -22.60
N LYS A 472 -7.96 25.98 -22.33
CA LYS A 472 -7.83 27.14 -21.44
C LYS A 472 -8.48 26.87 -20.06
N ARG A 473 -8.27 25.67 -19.51
CA ARG A 473 -8.77 25.25 -18.19
C ARG A 473 -7.63 25.21 -17.19
N LYS A 474 -7.89 25.73 -15.99
CA LYS A 474 -6.94 25.60 -14.88
C LYS A 474 -6.89 24.15 -14.41
N LEU A 475 -5.70 23.58 -14.32
CA LEU A 475 -5.47 22.21 -13.89
C LEU A 475 -4.79 22.18 -12.52
N ILE A 476 -5.38 21.41 -11.61
CA ILE A 476 -4.78 21.07 -10.31
C ILE A 476 -4.48 19.58 -10.34
N VAL A 477 -3.24 19.22 -10.06
CA VAL A 477 -2.77 17.83 -9.98
C VAL A 477 -2.61 17.45 -8.52
N LYS A 478 -3.34 16.46 -8.07
CA LYS A 478 -3.25 15.92 -6.70
C LYS A 478 -2.56 14.57 -6.75
N LEU A 479 -1.30 14.54 -6.32
CA LEU A 479 -0.51 13.32 -6.24
C LEU A 479 -1.05 12.39 -5.14
N HIS A 480 -0.98 11.07 -5.39
CA HIS A 480 -1.29 10.09 -4.36
C HIS A 480 -0.28 10.20 -3.19
N PRO A 481 -0.70 10.03 -1.93
CA PRO A 481 0.20 10.18 -0.77
C PRO A 481 1.44 9.28 -0.79
N TYR A 482 1.33 8.09 -1.34
CA TYR A 482 2.42 7.10 -1.44
C TYR A 482 3.15 7.13 -2.78
N GLU A 483 2.71 7.97 -3.74
CA GLU A 483 3.35 8.09 -5.04
C GLU A 483 4.78 8.63 -4.88
N ASN A 484 5.72 8.01 -5.59
CA ASN A 484 7.06 8.56 -5.73
C ASN A 484 7.02 9.81 -6.62
N ASP A 485 8.02 10.64 -6.48
CA ASP A 485 8.19 11.80 -7.33
C ASP A 485 8.72 11.34 -8.71
N HIS A 486 7.87 11.42 -9.73
CA HIS A 486 8.21 11.15 -11.11
C HIS A 486 8.41 12.42 -11.92
N ASN A 487 8.79 13.52 -11.27
CA ASN A 487 9.02 14.85 -11.85
C ASN A 487 7.76 15.51 -12.43
N GLU A 488 6.57 15.20 -11.89
CA GLU A 488 5.30 15.77 -12.35
C GLU A 488 5.32 17.30 -12.34
N GLN A 489 5.93 17.88 -11.31
CA GLN A 489 6.03 19.34 -11.19
C GLN A 489 6.95 19.95 -12.26
N GLU A 490 8.04 19.29 -12.62
CA GLU A 490 8.93 19.75 -13.69
C GLU A 490 8.26 19.61 -15.05
N ILE A 491 7.56 18.50 -15.29
CA ILE A 491 6.78 18.28 -16.52
C ILE A 491 5.71 19.36 -16.66
N ALA A 492 4.97 19.64 -15.57
CA ALA A 492 3.96 20.66 -15.56
C ALA A 492 4.53 22.04 -15.93
N LYS A 493 5.61 22.48 -15.27
CA LYS A 493 6.26 23.77 -15.52
C LYS A 493 6.74 23.93 -16.98
N LYS A 494 7.22 22.86 -17.62
CA LYS A 494 7.66 22.88 -19.02
C LYS A 494 6.50 23.08 -20.01
N ILE A 495 5.30 22.60 -19.67
CA ILE A 495 4.12 22.68 -20.56
C ILE A 495 3.31 23.94 -20.28
N ASP A 496 2.98 24.17 -19.00
CA ASP A 496 2.21 25.33 -18.57
C ASP A 496 2.50 25.63 -17.08
N SER A 497 3.12 26.76 -16.82
CA SER A 497 3.49 27.18 -15.45
C SER A 497 2.28 27.46 -14.53
N SER A 498 1.07 27.55 -15.06
CA SER A 498 -0.17 27.74 -14.29
C SER A 498 -0.71 26.43 -13.69
N ILE A 499 -0.19 25.28 -14.10
CA ILE A 499 -0.55 23.97 -13.53
C ILE A 499 -0.02 23.87 -12.11
N VAL A 500 -0.90 23.52 -11.17
CA VAL A 500 -0.57 23.44 -9.74
C VAL A 500 -0.49 21.97 -9.32
N VAL A 501 0.71 21.52 -8.98
CA VAL A 501 0.93 20.15 -8.46
C VAL A 501 0.98 20.17 -6.94
N VAL A 502 0.17 19.34 -6.28
CA VAL A 502 0.05 19.29 -4.82
C VAL A 502 -0.01 17.86 -4.29
N LYS A 503 0.65 17.60 -3.16
CA LYS A 503 0.63 16.29 -2.48
C LYS A 503 -0.19 16.30 -1.19
N LYS A 504 -0.21 17.39 -0.44
CA LYS A 504 -0.77 17.44 0.94
C LYS A 504 -2.03 18.32 1.10
N ARG A 505 -2.60 18.86 0.03
CA ARG A 505 -3.85 19.63 0.16
C ARG A 505 -5.04 18.72 0.49
N ASN A 506 -6.02 19.31 1.17
CA ASN A 506 -7.28 18.63 1.49
C ASN A 506 -8.00 18.22 0.19
N LEU A 507 -8.24 16.92 0.03
CA LEU A 507 -8.84 16.35 -1.17
C LEU A 507 -10.26 16.85 -1.37
N LEU A 508 -11.07 16.90 -0.30
CA LEU A 508 -12.46 17.32 -0.36
C LEU A 508 -12.59 18.74 -0.94
N SER A 509 -11.80 19.69 -0.44
CA SER A 509 -11.81 21.07 -0.96
C SER A 509 -11.37 21.17 -2.43
N LEU A 510 -10.47 20.28 -2.88
CA LEU A 510 -10.05 20.22 -4.27
C LEU A 510 -11.18 19.67 -5.16
N ILE A 511 -11.86 18.62 -4.75
CA ILE A 511 -12.99 18.04 -5.48
C ILE A 511 -14.14 19.06 -5.55
N GLN A 512 -14.49 19.73 -4.44
CA GLN A 512 -15.53 20.74 -4.41
C GLN A 512 -15.24 21.88 -5.40
N SER A 513 -13.99 22.37 -5.42
CA SER A 513 -13.58 23.47 -6.31
C SER A 513 -13.37 23.05 -7.78
N SER A 514 -13.55 21.78 -8.12
CA SER A 514 -13.36 21.28 -9.48
C SER A 514 -14.67 21.15 -10.24
N ASP A 515 -14.59 21.20 -11.58
CA ASP A 515 -15.67 21.00 -12.51
C ASP A 515 -15.75 19.56 -13.01
N VAL A 516 -14.59 18.97 -13.29
CA VAL A 516 -14.40 17.59 -13.71
C VAL A 516 -13.24 17.00 -12.93
N VAL A 517 -13.38 15.76 -12.50
CA VAL A 517 -12.31 14.98 -11.88
C VAL A 517 -11.77 14.00 -12.91
N ILE A 518 -10.47 14.04 -13.14
CA ILE A 518 -9.74 13.16 -14.04
C ILE A 518 -8.93 12.20 -13.18
N LEU A 519 -9.04 10.91 -13.42
CA LEU A 519 -8.20 9.89 -12.81
C LEU A 519 -7.15 9.43 -13.83
N LEU A 520 -5.89 9.56 -13.49
CA LEU A 520 -4.78 8.90 -14.18
C LEU A 520 -4.22 7.84 -13.26
N GLY A 521 -4.57 6.60 -13.49
CA GLY A 521 -4.17 5.53 -12.59
C GLY A 521 -4.48 4.15 -13.13
N THR A 522 -3.78 3.21 -12.56
CA THR A 522 -3.90 1.79 -12.85
C THR A 522 -5.09 1.16 -12.10
N SER A 523 -5.54 1.79 -11.01
CA SER A 523 -6.66 1.33 -10.21
C SER A 523 -7.66 2.46 -9.92
N ILE A 524 -8.80 2.14 -9.31
CA ILE A 524 -9.77 3.13 -8.85
C ILE A 524 -9.44 3.50 -7.40
N SER A 525 -9.17 4.77 -7.19
CA SER A 525 -8.96 5.34 -5.87
C SER A 525 -10.28 5.57 -5.13
N THR A 526 -10.26 5.47 -3.80
CA THR A 526 -11.41 5.88 -2.96
C THR A 526 -11.82 7.34 -3.17
N ALA A 527 -10.90 8.17 -3.66
CA ALA A 527 -11.18 9.56 -4.04
C ALA A 527 -12.22 9.69 -5.17
N VAL A 528 -12.40 8.65 -5.99
CA VAL A 528 -13.46 8.58 -7.01
C VAL A 528 -14.84 8.54 -6.34
N LEU A 529 -14.99 7.77 -5.25
CA LEU A 529 -16.25 7.74 -4.49
C LEU A 529 -16.59 9.11 -3.91
N ASP A 530 -15.59 9.81 -3.34
CA ASP A 530 -15.78 11.17 -2.83
C ASP A 530 -16.28 12.12 -3.94
N ALA A 531 -15.71 12.02 -5.14
CA ALA A 531 -16.11 12.84 -6.27
C ALA A 531 -17.54 12.53 -6.74
N ILE A 532 -17.91 11.24 -6.83
CA ILE A 532 -19.27 10.81 -7.21
C ILE A 532 -20.31 11.28 -6.19
N ILE A 533 -20.04 11.13 -4.89
CA ILE A 533 -20.92 11.61 -3.81
C ILE A 533 -21.16 13.12 -3.95
N LEU A 534 -20.15 13.87 -4.35
CA LEU A 534 -20.24 15.33 -4.57
C LEU A 534 -20.75 15.71 -5.96
N ASN A 535 -21.35 14.78 -6.71
CA ASN A 535 -21.90 15.00 -8.06
C ASN A 535 -20.90 15.58 -9.07
N LYS A 536 -19.62 15.21 -8.97
CA LYS A 536 -18.62 15.60 -9.96
C LYS A 536 -18.47 14.48 -10.99
N PRO A 537 -18.52 14.80 -12.30
CA PRO A 537 -18.22 13.79 -13.32
C PRO A 537 -16.79 13.34 -13.19
N VAL A 538 -16.58 12.03 -13.14
CA VAL A 538 -15.27 11.39 -13.07
C VAL A 538 -14.98 10.70 -14.37
N ILE A 539 -13.83 11.00 -14.95
CA ILE A 539 -13.30 10.34 -16.15
C ILE A 539 -11.95 9.73 -15.85
N ARG A 540 -11.64 8.66 -16.52
CA ARG A 540 -10.33 7.98 -16.36
C ARG A 540 -9.62 7.93 -17.70
N LEU A 541 -8.35 8.29 -17.70
CA LEU A 541 -7.41 7.98 -18.76
C LEU A 541 -6.59 6.77 -18.28
N PRO A 542 -6.90 5.55 -18.76
CA PRO A 542 -6.12 4.37 -18.41
C PRO A 542 -4.74 4.48 -19.08
N PHE A 543 -3.73 3.93 -18.43
CA PHE A 543 -2.43 3.69 -19.02
C PHE A 543 -1.99 2.27 -18.70
N GLY A 544 -1.15 1.69 -19.55
CA GLY A 544 -0.75 0.30 -19.45
C GLY A 544 -1.78 -0.71 -19.99
N GLU A 545 -1.28 -1.88 -20.39
CA GLU A 545 -2.11 -2.91 -21.01
C GLU A 545 -2.86 -3.81 -20.04
N TRP A 546 -2.66 -3.64 -18.73
CA TRP A 546 -2.95 -4.68 -17.74
C TRP A 546 -4.23 -4.46 -16.95
N TYR A 547 -4.79 -3.28 -17.05
CA TYR A 547 -5.82 -2.83 -16.13
C TYR A 547 -7.19 -2.92 -16.80
N GLY A 548 -7.87 -4.02 -16.52
CA GLY A 548 -9.23 -4.30 -16.99
C GLY A 548 -10.27 -3.30 -16.49
N ASP A 549 -11.50 -3.48 -16.95
CA ASP A 549 -12.66 -2.71 -16.52
C ASP A 549 -12.83 -2.77 -15.00
N TYR A 550 -12.63 -1.62 -14.38
CA TYR A 550 -12.98 -1.42 -13.00
C TYR A 550 -14.43 -0.95 -12.92
N GLY A 551 -15.31 -1.87 -12.56
CA GLY A 551 -16.69 -1.63 -12.19
C GLY A 551 -17.43 -0.71 -13.15
N ASP A 552 -18.31 -1.26 -13.95
CA ASP A 552 -19.17 -0.54 -14.87
C ASP A 552 -19.87 0.62 -14.17
N GLY A 553 -19.56 1.85 -14.57
CA GLY A 553 -20.23 3.05 -14.11
C GLY A 553 -19.50 3.90 -13.05
N SER A 554 -18.38 3.46 -12.45
CA SER A 554 -17.65 4.28 -11.48
C SER A 554 -16.95 5.48 -12.13
N CYS A 555 -16.48 5.33 -13.36
CA CYS A 555 -15.89 6.39 -14.17
C CYS A 555 -15.98 6.00 -15.64
N ILE A 556 -15.90 7.00 -16.52
CA ILE A 556 -15.80 6.75 -17.95
C ILE A 556 -14.33 6.58 -18.31
N ASN A 557 -13.96 5.41 -18.85
CA ASN A 557 -12.67 5.19 -19.45
C ASN A 557 -12.64 5.89 -20.82
N ILE A 558 -11.65 6.72 -21.05
CA ILE A 558 -11.48 7.48 -22.30
C ILE A 558 -10.12 7.16 -22.87
N GLU A 559 -10.10 6.70 -24.13
CA GLU A 559 -8.87 6.49 -24.86
C GLU A 559 -8.11 7.80 -25.09
N LYS A 560 -6.78 7.72 -25.12
CA LYS A 560 -5.90 8.88 -25.21
C LYS A 560 -6.19 9.77 -26.44
N ASN A 561 -6.49 9.16 -27.56
CA ASN A 561 -6.82 9.86 -28.83
C ASN A 561 -8.15 10.62 -28.76
N GLU A 562 -9.12 10.17 -27.97
CA GLU A 562 -10.44 10.77 -27.81
C GLU A 562 -10.52 11.74 -26.62
N PHE A 563 -9.52 11.75 -25.75
CA PHE A 563 -9.56 12.42 -24.45
C PHE A 563 -9.92 13.90 -24.53
N LYS A 564 -9.31 14.63 -25.47
CA LYS A 564 -9.57 16.07 -25.66
C LYS A 564 -11.02 16.35 -26.03
N GLU A 565 -11.57 15.62 -27.00
CA GLU A 565 -12.93 15.86 -27.49
C GLU A 565 -13.99 15.43 -26.47
N LYS A 566 -13.79 14.31 -25.80
CA LYS A 566 -14.68 13.86 -24.73
C LYS A 566 -14.66 14.81 -23.52
N LEU A 567 -13.48 15.27 -23.10
CA LEU A 567 -13.39 16.27 -22.03
C LEU A 567 -14.09 17.57 -22.41
N LYS A 568 -13.91 18.05 -23.65
CA LYS A 568 -14.62 19.23 -24.18
C LYS A 568 -16.14 19.03 -24.18
N GLN A 569 -16.64 17.84 -24.55
CA GLN A 569 -18.04 17.49 -24.53
C GLN A 569 -18.59 17.53 -23.09
N ILE A 570 -17.90 16.93 -22.12
CA ILE A 570 -18.30 16.94 -20.70
C ILE A 570 -18.39 18.36 -20.13
N ILE A 571 -17.48 19.24 -20.55
CA ILE A 571 -17.45 20.64 -20.10
C ILE A 571 -18.60 21.46 -20.68
N ASN A 572 -18.96 21.24 -21.96
CA ASN A 572 -19.85 22.12 -22.72
C ASN A 572 -21.28 21.57 -22.89
N ASN A 573 -21.49 20.25 -22.77
CA ASN A 573 -22.80 19.62 -22.93
C ASN A 573 -23.36 19.20 -21.57
N LYS A 574 -24.37 19.91 -21.09
CA LYS A 574 -25.01 19.65 -19.79
C LYS A 574 -25.70 18.29 -19.72
N GLU A 575 -26.37 17.88 -20.80
CA GLU A 575 -27.09 16.61 -20.84
C GLU A 575 -26.14 15.42 -20.76
N PHE A 576 -25.08 15.46 -21.56
CA PHE A 576 -24.03 14.42 -21.51
C PHE A 576 -23.35 14.34 -20.15
N ARG A 577 -23.06 15.50 -19.55
CA ARG A 577 -22.52 15.58 -18.19
C ARG A 577 -23.47 14.98 -17.15
N GLN A 578 -24.76 15.30 -17.24
CA GLN A 578 -25.76 14.79 -16.31
C GLN A 578 -25.93 13.27 -16.44
N GLN A 579 -25.87 12.73 -17.64
CA GLN A 579 -25.90 11.28 -17.88
C GLN A 579 -24.74 10.58 -17.17
N ILE A 580 -23.52 11.12 -17.26
CA ILE A 580 -22.35 10.59 -16.57
C ILE A 580 -22.59 10.54 -15.05
N ILE A 581 -23.08 11.64 -14.47
CA ILE A 581 -23.34 11.71 -13.02
C ILE A 581 -24.40 10.70 -12.60
N GLU A 582 -25.44 10.47 -13.39
CA GLU A 582 -26.49 9.50 -13.10
C GLU A 582 -25.97 8.06 -13.16
N ASP A 583 -25.15 7.73 -14.15
CA ASP A 583 -24.52 6.41 -14.27
C ASP A 583 -23.61 6.13 -13.06
N GLN A 584 -22.81 7.12 -12.67
CA GLN A 584 -21.95 7.03 -11.51
C GLN A 584 -22.72 6.90 -10.19
N LYS A 585 -23.88 7.55 -10.06
CA LYS A 585 -24.75 7.36 -8.90
C LYS A 585 -25.36 5.96 -8.83
N ARG A 586 -25.69 5.36 -9.97
CA ARG A 586 -26.16 3.96 -9.99
C ARG A 586 -25.09 3.02 -9.48
N PHE A 587 -23.86 3.18 -9.94
CA PHE A 587 -22.71 2.45 -9.40
C PHE A 587 -22.55 2.68 -7.89
N LEU A 588 -22.63 3.94 -7.44
CA LEU A 588 -22.46 4.29 -6.02
C LEU A 588 -23.49 3.59 -5.13
N ASN A 589 -24.75 3.49 -5.57
CA ASN A 589 -25.84 2.86 -4.81
C ASN A 589 -25.63 1.36 -4.60
N ASP A 590 -24.95 0.68 -5.52
CA ASP A 590 -24.57 -0.73 -5.38
C ASP A 590 -23.30 -0.89 -4.53
N TYR A 591 -22.35 0.02 -4.71
CA TYR A 591 -21.05 -0.06 -4.03
C TYR A 591 -21.10 0.39 -2.57
N LEU A 592 -21.92 1.39 -2.23
CA LEU A 592 -22.12 1.93 -0.89
C LEU A 592 -23.58 1.85 -0.46
N ILE A 593 -23.87 1.02 0.53
CA ILE A 593 -25.20 1.01 1.18
C ILE A 593 -25.20 1.87 2.45
N ASN A 594 -26.39 2.13 2.99
CA ASN A 594 -26.56 2.93 4.21
C ASN A 594 -25.90 4.32 4.13
N GLN A 595 -25.98 4.96 2.98
CA GLN A 595 -25.37 6.25 2.69
C GLN A 595 -25.77 7.30 3.72
N GLY A 596 -24.78 7.96 4.34
CA GLY A 596 -24.99 8.96 5.39
C GLY A 596 -25.37 8.41 6.79
N CYS A 597 -25.56 7.09 6.93
CA CYS A 597 -25.89 6.45 8.21
C CYS A 597 -25.13 5.12 8.48
N ALA A 598 -24.08 4.84 7.71
CA ALA A 598 -23.27 3.63 7.86
C ALA A 598 -22.64 3.52 9.26
N THR A 599 -22.21 4.65 9.83
CA THR A 599 -21.66 4.71 11.20
C THR A 599 -22.64 4.17 12.22
N GLN A 600 -23.91 4.58 12.19
CA GLN A 600 -24.92 4.10 13.12
C GLN A 600 -25.19 2.60 12.95
N LYS A 601 -25.21 2.11 11.69
CA LYS A 601 -25.41 0.68 11.40
C LYS A 601 -24.24 -0.18 11.93
N ILE A 602 -23.01 0.27 11.71
CA ILE A 602 -21.80 -0.40 12.22
C ILE A 602 -21.82 -0.43 13.75
N VAL A 603 -22.05 0.71 14.41
CA VAL A 603 -22.06 0.80 15.87
C VAL A 603 -23.20 -0.02 16.47
N SER A 604 -24.40 0.01 15.86
CA SER A 604 -25.53 -0.82 16.30
C SER A 604 -25.22 -2.33 16.20
N HIS A 605 -24.52 -2.76 15.14
CA HIS A 605 -24.08 -4.14 15.01
C HIS A 605 -23.06 -4.51 16.09
N ILE A 606 -22.05 -3.67 16.32
CA ILE A 606 -21.03 -3.88 17.37
C ILE A 606 -21.67 -3.85 18.76
N HIS A 607 -22.65 -3.00 19.01
CA HIS A 607 -23.37 -2.93 20.29
C HIS A 607 -24.04 -4.28 20.65
N LYS A 608 -24.58 -4.99 19.65
CA LYS A 608 -25.13 -6.34 19.87
C LYS A 608 -24.02 -7.32 20.34
N ILE A 609 -22.84 -7.26 19.74
CA ILE A 609 -21.70 -8.11 20.10
C ILE A 609 -21.22 -7.78 21.53
N VAL A 610 -21.12 -6.49 21.86
CA VAL A 610 -20.69 -6.02 23.19
C VAL A 610 -21.64 -6.50 24.29
N ASN A 611 -22.95 -6.55 24.02
CA ASN A 611 -23.97 -6.90 25.01
C ASN A 611 -24.35 -8.39 25.03
N SER A 612 -24.05 -9.16 23.97
CA SER A 612 -24.42 -10.58 23.90
C SER A 612 -23.59 -11.47 24.82
N GLY A 613 -22.49 -10.97 25.39
CA GLY A 613 -21.68 -11.73 26.35
C GLY A 613 -21.00 -12.98 25.77
N ILE A 614 -20.78 -13.01 24.43
CA ILE A 614 -20.09 -14.09 23.74
C ILE A 614 -18.62 -14.11 24.12
#